data_ee6a1230cbac0aa3244498d4b2eea300
#
_entry.id   ee6a1230cbac0aa3244498d4b2eea300
#
_cell.length_a   1.000
_cell.length_b   1.000
_cell.length_c   1.000
_cell.angle_alpha   90.00
_cell.angle_beta   90.00
_cell.angle_gamma   90.00
#
_symmetry.space_group_name_H-M   'P 1'
#
loop_
_entity.id
_entity.type
_entity.pdbx_description
1 polymer ?
#
loop_
_entity_poly.entity_id
_entity_poly.type
_entity_poly.pdbx_seq_one_letter_code
_entity_poly.pdbx_strand_id
1 'polypeptide(L)'
;MRTILIIGSIFIAFFFLTTGKALAPPIAQHLIDAKPPEALLFDVEKWFQDRPIEKPPLRAETVFLSPRAQVIFIRGKGNLLGRHIHSQVDELVYIYKGRGEMYINGKWVPVKAGQFHTAPRGVAHSTRTTGDEEISLICFFTDPLPQPLGDRVMIDD
;
A
#
# COMPACT_ATOMS: atom_id res chain seq x y z
N MET A 1 -18.03 34.93 -71.22
CA MET A 1 -17.99 34.91 -69.73
C MET A 1 -18.94 33.87 -69.27
N ARG A 2 -18.43 32.73 -68.74
CA ARG A 2 -19.25 31.65 -68.21
C ARG A 2 -19.12 31.70 -66.67
N THR A 3 -20.22 32.00 -66.01
CA THR A 3 -20.31 32.04 -64.56
C THR A 3 -20.49 30.59 -64.03
N ILE A 4 -19.54 30.10 -63.25
CA ILE A 4 -19.61 28.82 -62.57
C ILE A 4 -20.24 29.03 -61.21
N LEU A 5 -21.42 28.41 -60.99
CA LEU A 5 -22.12 28.41 -59.74
C LEU A 5 -21.58 27.23 -58.90
N ILE A 6 -20.87 27.49 -57.79
CA ILE A 6 -20.43 26.47 -56.85
C ILE A 6 -21.52 26.30 -55.81
N ILE A 7 -22.21 25.18 -55.87
CA ILE A 7 -23.16 24.76 -54.81
C ILE A 7 -22.38 24.03 -53.72
N GLY A 8 -22.18 24.74 -52.60
CA GLY A 8 -21.57 24.16 -51.43
C GLY A 8 -22.55 23.26 -50.66
N SER A 9 -22.30 21.96 -50.67
CA SER A 9 -23.06 21.01 -49.84
C SER A 9 -22.60 21.12 -48.38
N ILE A 10 -23.49 21.59 -47.51
CA ILE A 10 -23.26 21.61 -46.05
C ILE A 10 -23.56 20.20 -45.53
N PHE A 11 -22.51 19.46 -45.18
CA PHE A 11 -22.64 18.22 -44.41
C PHE A 11 -22.90 18.58 -42.96
N ILE A 12 -24.14 18.42 -42.48
CA ILE A 12 -24.47 18.46 -41.08
C ILE A 12 -24.16 17.06 -40.51
N ALA A 13 -23.01 16.98 -39.83
CA ALA A 13 -22.70 15.75 -39.07
C ALA A 13 -23.54 15.71 -37.79
N PHE A 14 -24.55 14.85 -37.78
CA PHE A 14 -25.27 14.50 -36.56
C PHE A 14 -24.33 13.69 -35.66
N PHE A 15 -23.75 14.31 -34.62
CA PHE A 15 -23.14 13.60 -33.51
C PHE A 15 -24.24 12.96 -32.67
N PHE A 16 -24.51 11.67 -32.89
CA PHE A 16 -25.25 10.88 -31.90
C PHE A 16 -24.38 10.75 -30.66
N LEU A 17 -24.65 11.55 -29.63
CA LEU A 17 -24.20 11.26 -28.27
C LEU A 17 -24.92 9.98 -27.81
N THR A 18 -24.32 8.82 -28.08
CA THR A 18 -24.67 7.62 -27.36
C THR A 18 -24.20 7.80 -25.93
N THR A 19 -25.12 8.00 -25.00
CA THR A 19 -24.87 7.85 -23.57
C THR A 19 -24.56 6.38 -23.28
N GLY A 20 -23.40 5.94 -23.75
CA GLY A 20 -22.88 4.64 -23.37
C GLY A 20 -22.58 4.71 -21.89
N LYS A 21 -23.38 4.05 -21.06
CA LYS A 21 -22.97 3.70 -19.70
C LYS A 21 -21.62 3.03 -19.85
N ALA A 22 -20.54 3.69 -19.36
CA ALA A 22 -19.24 3.06 -19.29
C ALA A 22 -19.43 1.77 -18.48
N LEU A 23 -19.34 0.64 -19.18
CA LEU A 23 -19.35 -0.65 -18.50
C LEU A 23 -18.11 -0.66 -17.61
N ALA A 24 -18.33 -0.72 -16.30
CA ALA A 24 -17.25 -0.93 -15.36
C ALA A 24 -16.46 -2.18 -15.78
N PRO A 25 -15.12 -2.15 -15.66
CA PRO A 25 -14.33 -3.31 -16.03
C PRO A 25 -14.80 -4.56 -15.27
N PRO A 26 -14.66 -5.77 -15.85
CA PRO A 26 -15.19 -7.02 -15.27
C PRO A 26 -14.85 -7.23 -13.77
N ILE A 27 -13.72 -6.71 -13.31
CA ILE A 27 -13.30 -6.77 -11.91
C ILE A 27 -14.25 -5.96 -11.00
N ALA A 28 -14.77 -4.84 -11.47
CA ALA A 28 -15.70 -4.01 -10.69
C ALA A 28 -17.07 -4.70 -10.56
N GLN A 29 -17.52 -5.42 -11.56
CA GLN A 29 -18.78 -6.15 -11.51
C GLN A 29 -18.73 -7.30 -10.49
N HIS A 30 -17.62 -8.04 -10.44
CA HIS A 30 -17.44 -9.12 -9.47
C HIS A 30 -17.44 -8.59 -8.00
N LEU A 31 -16.94 -7.38 -7.77
CA LEU A 31 -16.96 -6.73 -6.46
C LEU A 31 -18.36 -6.22 -6.06
N ILE A 32 -19.22 -5.91 -7.05
CA ILE A 32 -20.60 -5.46 -6.81
C ILE A 32 -21.50 -6.64 -6.46
N ASP A 33 -21.25 -7.80 -7.06
CA ASP A 33 -22.05 -9.02 -6.87
C ASP A 33 -21.60 -9.84 -5.63
N ALA A 34 -20.39 -9.59 -5.12
CA ALA A 34 -19.91 -10.20 -3.88
C ALA A 34 -20.53 -9.51 -2.65
N LYS A 35 -20.94 -10.29 -1.65
CA LYS A 35 -21.27 -9.74 -0.33
C LYS A 35 -20.10 -8.85 0.11
N PRO A 36 -20.34 -7.55 0.41
CA PRO A 36 -19.25 -6.69 0.85
C PRO A 36 -18.56 -7.28 2.08
N PRO A 37 -17.22 -7.21 2.16
CA PRO A 37 -16.51 -7.66 3.34
C PRO A 37 -17.03 -6.90 4.57
N GLU A 38 -17.07 -7.59 5.69
CA GLU A 38 -17.50 -7.01 6.95
C GLU A 38 -16.53 -5.90 7.38
N ALA A 39 -17.08 -4.76 7.82
CA ALA A 39 -16.26 -3.70 8.37
C ALA A 39 -15.67 -4.14 9.71
N LEU A 40 -14.38 -3.90 9.91
CA LEU A 40 -13.66 -4.25 11.12
C LEU A 40 -13.32 -2.99 11.92
N LEU A 41 -13.48 -3.06 13.22
CA LEU A 41 -13.02 -2.04 14.16
C LEU A 41 -11.99 -2.64 15.09
N PHE A 42 -10.80 -2.03 15.16
CA PHE A 42 -9.71 -2.47 16.03
C PHE A 42 -9.46 -1.46 17.14
N ASP A 43 -9.40 -1.95 18.38
CA ASP A 43 -8.67 -1.27 19.44
C ASP A 43 -7.18 -1.59 19.26
N VAL A 44 -6.46 -0.66 18.67
CA VAL A 44 -5.05 -0.83 18.29
C VAL A 44 -4.16 -1.02 19.52
N GLU A 45 -4.40 -0.25 20.59
CA GLU A 45 -3.63 -0.38 21.83
C GLU A 45 -3.79 -1.77 22.43
N LYS A 46 -5.05 -2.21 22.58
CA LYS A 46 -5.35 -3.54 23.09
C LYS A 46 -4.77 -4.64 22.21
N TRP A 47 -4.84 -4.47 20.89
CA TRP A 47 -4.27 -5.45 19.96
C TRP A 47 -2.78 -5.68 20.23
N PHE A 48 -2.00 -4.59 20.38
CA PHE A 48 -0.57 -4.67 20.66
C PHE A 48 -0.28 -5.17 22.07
N GLN A 49 -1.09 -4.82 23.08
CA GLN A 49 -0.92 -5.31 24.45
C GLN A 49 -1.09 -6.84 24.55
N ASP A 50 -2.09 -7.38 23.86
CA ASP A 50 -2.40 -8.81 23.90
C ASP A 50 -1.41 -9.67 23.09
N ARG A 51 -0.50 -9.06 22.32
CA ARG A 51 0.40 -9.76 21.38
C ARG A 51 1.86 -9.36 21.56
N PRO A 52 2.50 -9.89 22.62
CA PRO A 52 3.94 -9.62 22.82
C PRO A 52 4.79 -10.29 21.73
N ILE A 53 6.05 -9.87 21.62
CA ILE A 53 7.04 -10.54 20.78
C ILE A 53 7.44 -11.84 21.46
N GLU A 54 6.98 -12.96 20.92
CA GLU A 54 7.34 -14.30 21.44
C GLU A 54 8.71 -14.75 20.95
N LYS A 55 9.02 -14.42 19.68
CA LYS A 55 10.30 -14.77 19.04
C LYS A 55 10.87 -13.54 18.33
N PRO A 56 11.96 -12.95 18.85
CA PRO A 56 12.65 -11.86 18.15
C PRO A 56 13.08 -12.24 16.72
N PRO A 57 13.22 -11.29 15.81
CA PRO A 57 13.18 -9.84 16.08
C PRO A 57 11.78 -9.23 16.02
N LEU A 58 10.77 -9.90 15.49
CA LEU A 58 9.46 -9.29 15.31
C LEU A 58 8.30 -10.27 15.39
N ARG A 59 7.12 -9.74 15.68
CA ARG A 59 5.83 -10.32 15.42
C ARG A 59 5.10 -9.48 14.37
N ALA A 60 4.59 -10.11 13.33
CA ALA A 60 3.84 -9.46 12.27
C ALA A 60 2.57 -10.26 11.97
N GLU A 61 1.42 -9.58 11.94
CA GLU A 61 0.13 -10.22 11.64
C GLU A 61 -0.67 -9.35 10.65
N THR A 62 -1.22 -10.00 9.63
CA THR A 62 -2.19 -9.36 8.74
C THR A 62 -3.51 -9.17 9.47
N VAL A 63 -3.94 -7.93 9.65
CA VAL A 63 -5.20 -7.56 10.31
C VAL A 63 -6.30 -7.21 9.32
N PHE A 64 -5.93 -6.89 8.10
CA PHE A 64 -6.86 -6.65 7.00
C PHE A 64 -6.27 -7.15 5.68
N LEU A 65 -7.10 -7.79 4.88
CA LEU A 65 -6.74 -8.26 3.54
C LEU A 65 -7.94 -8.10 2.60
N SER A 66 -7.70 -7.45 1.49
CA SER A 66 -8.65 -7.32 0.37
C SER A 66 -7.93 -7.50 -0.96
N PRO A 67 -8.62 -7.59 -2.10
CA PRO A 67 -7.97 -7.66 -3.40
C PRO A 67 -7.10 -6.45 -3.77
N ARG A 68 -7.18 -5.35 -3.03
CA ARG A 68 -6.51 -4.07 -3.36
C ARG A 68 -5.74 -3.44 -2.21
N ALA A 69 -5.67 -4.09 -1.06
CA ALA A 69 -4.93 -3.56 0.08
C ALA A 69 -4.65 -4.65 1.11
N GLN A 70 -3.57 -4.48 1.83
CA GLN A 70 -3.25 -5.27 3.00
C GLN A 70 -2.79 -4.35 4.13
N VAL A 71 -3.20 -4.66 5.35
CA VAL A 71 -2.70 -4.00 6.56
C VAL A 71 -2.06 -5.03 7.46
N ILE A 72 -0.82 -4.75 7.86
CA ILE A 72 -0.04 -5.60 8.77
C ILE A 72 0.32 -4.77 10.00
N PHE A 73 0.05 -5.33 11.18
CA PHE A 73 0.57 -4.78 12.42
C PHE A 73 1.86 -5.50 12.79
N ILE A 74 2.90 -4.72 13.07
CA ILE A 74 4.23 -5.24 13.38
C ILE A 74 4.67 -4.69 14.73
N ARG A 75 5.16 -5.57 15.60
CA ARG A 75 5.89 -5.23 16.82
C ARG A 75 7.26 -5.85 16.74
N GLY A 76 8.31 -5.07 17.00
CA GLY A 76 9.67 -5.56 16.81
C GLY A 76 10.70 -4.93 17.71
N LYS A 77 11.86 -5.60 17.80
CA LYS A 77 13.02 -5.21 18.58
C LYS A 77 14.30 -5.64 17.86
N GLY A 78 15.28 -4.77 17.81
CA GLY A 78 16.53 -5.00 17.06
C GLY A 78 16.37 -4.73 15.55
N ASN A 79 17.06 -5.46 14.72
CA ASN A 79 16.90 -5.38 13.27
C ASN A 79 15.66 -6.19 12.86
N LEU A 80 14.56 -5.51 12.56
CA LEU A 80 13.28 -6.15 12.28
C LEU A 80 13.33 -6.95 10.99
N LEU A 81 13.78 -6.28 9.94
CA LEU A 81 13.97 -6.84 8.60
C LEU A 81 15.20 -6.19 8.00
N GLY A 82 16.01 -6.93 7.28
CA GLY A 82 17.13 -6.37 6.52
C GLY A 82 16.66 -5.33 5.50
N ARG A 83 17.60 -4.60 4.93
CA ARG A 83 17.26 -3.64 3.85
C ARG A 83 16.66 -4.38 2.68
N HIS A 84 15.54 -3.89 2.18
CA HIS A 84 14.79 -4.50 1.09
C HIS A 84 14.02 -3.48 0.28
N ILE A 85 13.57 -3.90 -0.88
CA ILE A 85 12.57 -3.21 -1.71
C ILE A 85 11.33 -4.09 -1.85
N HIS A 86 10.18 -3.47 -2.05
CA HIS A 86 9.02 -4.10 -2.64
C HIS A 86 9.01 -3.85 -4.15
N SER A 87 8.89 -4.88 -4.96
CA SER A 87 8.92 -4.76 -6.42
C SER A 87 7.56 -4.46 -7.05
N GLN A 88 6.47 -4.79 -6.34
CA GLN A 88 5.12 -4.73 -6.89
C GLN A 88 4.18 -3.78 -6.13
N VAL A 89 4.44 -3.52 -4.85
CA VAL A 89 3.56 -2.71 -3.99
C VAL A 89 4.28 -1.50 -3.42
N ASP A 90 3.52 -0.49 -3.05
CA ASP A 90 4.00 0.61 -2.21
C ASP A 90 3.68 0.27 -0.76
N GLU A 91 4.58 0.59 0.16
CA GLU A 91 4.39 0.45 1.60
C GLU A 91 4.29 1.81 2.27
N LEU A 92 3.31 1.95 3.16
CA LEU A 92 3.11 3.12 3.98
C LEU A 92 3.16 2.68 5.44
N VAL A 93 4.06 3.28 6.23
CA VAL A 93 4.35 2.86 7.61
C VAL A 93 3.98 3.97 8.57
N TYR A 94 3.04 3.73 9.47
CA TYR A 94 2.78 4.58 10.61
C TYR A 94 3.46 4.01 11.84
N ILE A 95 4.26 4.84 12.51
CA ILE A 95 4.91 4.46 13.77
C ILE A 95 3.92 4.72 14.90
N TYR A 96 3.29 3.65 15.36
CA TYR A 96 2.26 3.73 16.38
C TYR A 96 2.84 3.99 17.78
N LYS A 97 3.91 3.25 18.15
CA LYS A 97 4.53 3.34 19.47
C LYS A 97 6.03 3.06 19.40
N GLY A 98 6.79 3.64 20.33
CA GLY A 98 8.23 3.42 20.43
C GLY A 98 9.05 4.37 19.56
N ARG A 99 10.31 4.01 19.40
CA ARG A 99 11.30 4.74 18.60
C ARG A 99 12.31 3.77 18.00
N GLY A 100 13.03 4.24 17.00
CA GLY A 100 14.04 3.45 16.32
C GLY A 100 14.70 4.25 15.21
N GLU A 101 15.15 3.57 14.19
CA GLU A 101 15.67 4.16 12.96
C GLU A 101 15.03 3.49 11.75
N MET A 102 14.77 4.28 10.73
CA MET A 102 14.35 3.79 9.42
C MET A 102 15.41 4.11 8.38
N TYR A 103 15.68 3.14 7.51
CA TYR A 103 16.51 3.35 6.32
C TYR A 103 15.69 4.04 5.26
N ILE A 104 16.05 5.29 4.94
CA ILE A 104 15.31 6.17 4.03
C ILE A 104 16.31 6.89 3.14
N ASN A 105 16.14 6.82 1.82
CA ASN A 105 16.98 7.52 0.86
C ASN A 105 18.49 7.30 1.09
N GLY A 106 18.88 6.06 1.33
CA GLY A 106 20.29 5.68 1.48
C GLY A 106 20.90 5.89 2.86
N LYS A 107 20.14 6.28 3.87
CA LYS A 107 20.64 6.52 5.22
C LYS A 107 19.67 6.10 6.32
N TRP A 108 20.20 5.79 7.50
CA TRP A 108 19.41 5.57 8.69
C TRP A 108 18.98 6.92 9.29
N VAL A 109 17.70 7.07 9.56
CA VAL A 109 17.08 8.28 10.10
C VAL A 109 16.35 7.93 11.39
N PRO A 110 16.61 8.64 12.51
CA PRO A 110 15.87 8.43 13.76
C PRO A 110 14.37 8.69 13.56
N VAL A 111 13.54 7.81 14.12
CA VAL A 111 12.09 7.88 14.04
C VAL A 111 11.44 7.58 15.36
N LYS A 112 10.21 8.07 15.55
CA LYS A 112 9.43 7.90 16.79
C LYS A 112 7.93 7.83 16.52
N ALA A 113 7.18 7.41 17.51
CA ALA A 113 5.73 7.39 17.48
C ALA A 113 5.11 8.68 16.95
N GLY A 114 4.04 8.56 16.17
CA GLY A 114 3.32 9.65 15.50
C GLY A 114 3.89 10.06 14.15
N GLN A 115 5.02 9.49 13.71
CA GLN A 115 5.57 9.73 12.38
C GLN A 115 5.05 8.74 11.35
N PHE A 116 5.07 9.17 10.10
CA PHE A 116 4.62 8.40 8.95
C PHE A 116 5.73 8.36 7.90
N HIS A 117 5.97 7.18 7.36
CA HIS A 117 6.96 6.93 6.32
C HIS A 117 6.29 6.34 5.07
N THR A 118 6.78 6.70 3.91
CA THR A 118 6.37 6.10 2.65
C THR A 118 7.55 5.41 1.99
N ALA A 119 7.37 4.19 1.54
CA ALA A 119 8.32 3.42 0.75
C ALA A 119 7.65 3.03 -0.57
N PRO A 120 7.72 3.86 -1.62
CA PRO A 120 7.26 3.48 -2.95
C PRO A 120 7.97 2.22 -3.44
N ARG A 121 7.31 1.47 -4.31
CA ARG A 121 7.92 0.27 -4.94
C ARG A 121 9.30 0.58 -5.52
N GLY A 122 10.24 -0.33 -5.32
CA GLY A 122 11.63 -0.18 -5.74
C GLY A 122 12.48 0.72 -4.83
N VAL A 123 11.91 1.36 -3.81
CA VAL A 123 12.65 2.19 -2.87
C VAL A 123 13.14 1.35 -1.69
N ALA A 124 14.46 1.36 -1.48
CA ALA A 124 15.09 0.65 -0.38
C ALA A 124 14.70 1.22 0.97
N HIS A 125 14.23 0.36 1.85
CA HIS A 125 13.86 0.72 3.22
C HIS A 125 14.11 -0.42 4.20
N SER A 126 14.07 -0.09 5.48
CA SER A 126 14.18 -1.04 6.60
C SER A 126 13.83 -0.33 7.89
N THR A 127 13.59 -1.11 8.94
CA THR A 127 13.37 -0.59 10.31
C THR A 127 14.23 -1.38 11.29
N ARG A 128 14.85 -0.65 12.22
CA ARG A 128 15.55 -1.23 13.37
C ARG A 128 15.31 -0.42 14.63
N THR A 129 15.46 -1.06 15.78
CA THR A 129 15.56 -0.38 17.07
C THR A 129 16.98 -0.50 17.63
N THR A 130 17.33 0.35 18.59
CA THR A 130 18.63 0.33 19.28
C THR A 130 18.44 -0.11 20.72
N GLY A 131 19.40 -0.87 21.24
CA GLY A 131 19.33 -1.39 22.61
C GLY A 131 18.09 -2.25 22.85
N ASP A 132 17.43 -1.99 23.96
CA ASP A 132 16.23 -2.73 24.39
C ASP A 132 14.90 -2.10 23.96
N GLU A 133 14.95 -1.11 23.09
CA GLU A 133 13.75 -0.41 22.57
C GLU A 133 12.89 -1.34 21.74
N GLU A 134 11.57 -1.20 21.87
CA GLU A 134 10.59 -1.81 20.99
C GLU A 134 9.89 -0.76 20.14
N ILE A 135 9.49 -1.16 18.95
CA ILE A 135 8.70 -0.33 18.04
C ILE A 135 7.45 -1.07 17.57
N SER A 136 6.33 -0.36 17.51
CA SER A 136 5.08 -0.88 16.96
C SER A 136 4.71 -0.08 15.71
N LEU A 137 4.47 -0.79 14.61
CA LEU A 137 4.21 -0.24 13.29
C LEU A 137 2.86 -0.70 12.78
N ILE A 138 2.21 0.16 12.02
CA ILE A 138 1.05 -0.17 11.19
C ILE A 138 1.49 0.04 9.74
N CYS A 139 1.60 -1.07 9.01
CA CYS A 139 2.04 -1.07 7.62
C CYS A 139 0.83 -1.26 6.70
N PHE A 140 0.67 -0.37 5.74
CA PHE A 140 -0.36 -0.42 4.71
C PHE A 140 0.32 -0.69 3.37
N PHE A 141 -0.18 -1.68 2.64
CA PHE A 141 0.29 -2.01 1.30
C PHE A 141 -0.80 -1.71 0.29
N THR A 142 -0.43 -1.10 -0.83
CA THR A 142 -1.37 -0.67 -1.88
C THR A 142 -2.01 -1.82 -2.64
N ASP A 143 -1.39 -3.00 -2.58
CA ASP A 143 -1.92 -4.28 -3.03
C ASP A 143 -1.51 -5.37 -2.03
N PRO A 144 -2.18 -6.53 -2.00
CA PRO A 144 -1.74 -7.66 -1.19
C PRO A 144 -0.33 -8.10 -1.53
N LEU A 145 0.48 -8.34 -0.51
CA LEU A 145 1.80 -8.94 -0.71
C LEU A 145 1.64 -10.35 -1.31
N PRO A 146 2.37 -10.68 -2.37
CA PRO A 146 2.38 -12.03 -2.93
C PRO A 146 2.76 -13.06 -1.86
N GLN A 147 2.05 -14.18 -1.82
CA GLN A 147 2.34 -15.25 -0.87
C GLN A 147 3.31 -16.28 -1.47
N PRO A 148 4.10 -17.00 -0.67
CA PRO A 148 4.16 -16.97 0.81
C PRO A 148 5.15 -15.96 1.40
N LEU A 149 6.06 -15.38 0.62
CA LEU A 149 7.19 -14.60 1.14
C LEU A 149 7.09 -13.09 0.88
N GLY A 150 6.00 -12.64 0.26
CA GLY A 150 5.90 -11.27 -0.22
C GLY A 150 6.73 -11.05 -1.49
N ASP A 151 6.83 -9.82 -1.92
CA ASP A 151 7.58 -9.38 -3.10
C ASP A 151 8.92 -8.73 -2.73
N ARG A 152 9.40 -8.98 -1.52
CA ARG A 152 10.63 -8.38 -1.00
C ARG A 152 11.86 -8.90 -1.71
N VAL A 153 12.66 -7.97 -2.20
CA VAL A 153 14.01 -8.24 -2.69
C VAL A 153 14.99 -7.67 -1.69
N MET A 154 15.77 -8.55 -1.05
CA MET A 154 16.78 -8.13 -0.08
C MET A 154 17.92 -7.41 -0.79
N ILE A 155 18.44 -6.38 -0.14
CA ILE A 155 19.56 -5.57 -0.64
C ILE A 155 20.73 -5.80 0.30
N ASP A 156 21.82 -6.28 -0.27
CA ASP A 156 23.07 -6.48 0.46
C ASP A 156 23.67 -5.14 0.92
N ASP A 157 24.41 -5.19 2.02
CA ASP A 157 25.11 -4.04 2.59
C ASP A 157 26.34 -3.62 1.76
#